data_e1d4ce608c650f14a1aba908c44299ee
#
_entry.id   e1d4ce608c650f14a1aba908c44299ee
#
_cell.length_a   1.000
_cell.length_b   1.000
_cell.length_c   1.000
_cell.angle_alpha   90.00
_cell.angle_beta   90.00
_cell.angle_gamma   90.00
#
_symmetry.space_group_name_H-M   'P 1'
#
loop_
_entity.id
_entity.type
_entity.pdbx_description
1 polymer ?
#
loop_
_entity_poly.entity_id
_entity_poly.type
_entity_poly.pdbx_seq_one_letter_code
_entity_poly.pdbx_strand_id
1 'polypeptide(L)'
;MNDFTFTDKGFEEYIYWQTKDRKTANKINTLLKDIRRNGAMQGTGKPEKLKSNKGYSRRIDDANRLVYEIDELQNIKIISCKGHYDD
;
A
#
# COMPACT_ATOMS: atom_id res chain seq x y z
N MET A 1 0.29 -2.33 17.54
CA MET A 1 0.13 -3.60 16.82
C MET A 1 0.09 -3.31 15.35
N ASN A 2 0.59 -4.21 14.54
CA ASN A 2 0.71 -3.94 13.09
C ASN A 2 -0.35 -4.70 12.30
N ASP A 3 -1.60 -4.45 12.64
CA ASP A 3 -2.70 -5.07 11.90
C ASP A 3 -2.93 -4.35 10.58
N PHE A 4 -3.42 -5.09 9.60
CA PHE A 4 -3.80 -4.53 8.32
C PHE A 4 -5.31 -4.34 8.28
N THR A 5 -5.73 -3.19 7.76
CA THR A 5 -7.13 -2.93 7.44
C THR A 5 -7.20 -2.37 6.03
N PHE A 6 -8.39 -2.36 5.44
CA PHE A 6 -8.59 -1.91 4.07
C PHE A 6 -9.80 -1.00 4.02
N THR A 7 -9.72 0.03 3.17
CA THR A 7 -10.95 0.69 2.72
C THR A 7 -11.67 -0.25 1.76
N ASP A 8 -12.92 0.03 1.45
CA ASP A 8 -13.64 -0.78 0.46
C ASP A 8 -12.91 -0.80 -0.87
N LYS A 9 -12.45 0.36 -1.32
CA LYS A 9 -11.68 0.46 -2.57
C LYS A 9 -10.38 -0.34 -2.48
N GLY A 10 -9.65 -0.18 -1.39
CA GLY A 10 -8.39 -0.90 -1.21
C GLY A 10 -8.59 -2.41 -1.24
N PHE A 11 -9.65 -2.89 -0.59
CA PHE A 11 -9.95 -4.31 -0.56
C PHE A 11 -10.33 -4.84 -1.94
N GLU A 12 -11.19 -4.13 -2.66
CA GLU A 12 -11.61 -4.56 -3.99
C GLU A 12 -10.42 -4.63 -4.94
N GLU A 13 -9.52 -3.65 -4.87
CA GLU A 13 -8.32 -3.64 -5.70
C GLU A 13 -7.35 -4.75 -5.32
N TYR A 14 -7.21 -5.01 -4.04
CA TYR A 14 -6.38 -6.11 -3.55
C TYR A 14 -6.88 -7.45 -4.10
N ILE A 15 -8.20 -7.69 -4.04
CA ILE A 15 -8.81 -8.89 -4.58
C ILE A 15 -8.65 -8.96 -6.11
N TYR A 16 -8.79 -7.82 -6.79
CA TYR A 16 -8.58 -7.76 -8.23
C TYR A 16 -7.23 -8.36 -8.62
N TRP A 17 -6.15 -7.93 -7.95
CA TRP A 17 -4.81 -8.45 -8.26
C TRP A 17 -4.67 -9.92 -7.92
N GLN A 18 -5.30 -10.39 -6.83
CA GLN A 18 -5.23 -11.80 -6.45
C GLN A 18 -5.82 -12.70 -7.53
N THR A 19 -6.77 -12.21 -8.31
CA THR A 19 -7.42 -13.01 -9.35
C THR A 19 -6.86 -12.75 -10.75
N LYS A 20 -6.31 -11.57 -11.00
CA LYS A 20 -5.91 -11.16 -12.35
C LYS A 20 -4.42 -11.26 -12.63
N ASP A 21 -3.59 -11.04 -11.63
CA ASP A 21 -2.14 -10.97 -11.86
C ASP A 21 -1.39 -11.36 -10.59
N ARG A 22 -1.01 -12.64 -10.52
CA ARG A 22 -0.33 -13.18 -9.35
C ARG A 22 0.99 -12.46 -9.06
N LYS A 23 1.70 -12.04 -10.08
CA LYS A 23 2.98 -11.35 -9.91
C LYS A 23 2.79 -10.01 -9.20
N THR A 24 1.78 -9.25 -9.63
CA THR A 24 1.45 -7.98 -8.99
C THR A 24 0.95 -8.19 -7.57
N ALA A 25 0.09 -9.19 -7.36
CA ALA A 25 -0.37 -9.53 -6.02
C ALA A 25 0.79 -9.85 -5.09
N ASN A 26 1.75 -10.63 -5.54
CA ASN A 26 2.93 -10.99 -4.75
C ASN A 26 3.77 -9.76 -4.42
N LYS A 27 3.90 -8.83 -5.36
CA LYS A 27 4.63 -7.57 -5.12
C LYS A 27 3.93 -6.75 -4.03
N ILE A 28 2.62 -6.64 -4.09
CA ILE A 28 1.85 -5.92 -3.08
C ILE A 28 2.05 -6.58 -1.71
N ASN A 29 1.96 -7.90 -1.64
CA ASN A 29 2.17 -8.61 -0.39
C ASN A 29 3.56 -8.36 0.19
N THR A 30 4.58 -8.32 -0.67
CA THR A 30 5.95 -8.01 -0.24
C THR A 30 6.02 -6.59 0.33
N LEU A 31 5.38 -5.62 -0.34
CA LEU A 31 5.35 -4.24 0.15
C LEU A 31 4.66 -4.13 1.51
N LEU A 32 3.54 -4.83 1.70
CA LEU A 32 2.81 -4.81 2.97
C LEU A 32 3.69 -5.36 4.10
N LYS A 33 4.37 -6.46 3.86
CA LYS A 33 5.28 -7.03 4.85
C LYS A 33 6.42 -6.07 5.18
N ASP A 34 6.92 -5.37 4.17
CA ASP A 34 8.01 -4.43 4.34
C ASP A 34 7.58 -3.21 5.16
N ILE A 35 6.37 -2.70 4.91
CA ILE A 35 5.81 -1.60 5.70
C ILE A 35 5.72 -2.01 7.17
N ARG A 36 5.21 -3.21 7.43
CA ARG A 36 5.07 -3.71 8.80
C ARG A 36 6.40 -3.84 9.50
N ARG A 37 7.43 -4.26 8.77
CA ARG A 37 8.77 -4.46 9.34
C ARG A 37 9.53 -3.14 9.55
N ASN A 38 9.48 -2.26 8.55
CA ASN A 38 10.37 -1.11 8.48
C ASN A 38 9.69 0.24 8.71
N GLY A 39 8.37 0.28 8.75
CA GLY A 39 7.63 1.52 8.95
C GLY A 39 7.22 2.19 7.64
N ALA A 40 6.57 3.34 7.78
CA ALA A 40 5.93 4.00 6.65
C ALA A 40 6.91 4.47 5.58
N MET A 41 8.08 4.96 5.98
CA MET A 41 8.99 5.65 5.06
C MET A 41 10.30 4.92 4.80
N GLN A 42 10.45 3.70 5.29
CA GLN A 42 11.69 2.93 5.13
C GLN A 42 11.41 1.68 4.31
N GLY A 43 12.35 1.30 3.47
CA GLY A 43 12.30 0.03 2.77
C GLY A 43 12.04 0.15 1.29
N THR A 44 11.54 -0.93 0.69
CA THR A 44 11.42 -1.06 -0.76
C THR A 44 10.21 -0.32 -1.32
N GLY A 45 10.24 -0.03 -2.62
CA GLY A 45 9.12 0.61 -3.32
C GLY A 45 9.15 2.12 -3.28
N LYS A 46 10.25 2.72 -2.93
CA LYS A 46 10.43 4.17 -2.88
C LYS A 46 9.31 4.85 -2.09
N PRO A 47 9.22 4.60 -0.79
CA PRO A 47 8.14 5.19 0.01
C PRO A 47 8.17 6.70 -0.03
N GLU A 48 6.99 7.31 -0.16
CA GLU A 48 6.82 8.75 -0.19
C GLU A 48 5.68 9.16 0.72
N LYS A 49 5.84 10.31 1.37
CA LYS A 49 4.75 10.93 2.13
C LYS A 49 3.89 11.75 1.17
N LEU A 50 2.59 11.54 1.19
CA LEU A 50 1.67 12.30 0.34
C LEU A 50 1.54 13.72 0.86
N LYS A 51 1.44 14.69 -0.06
CA LYS A 51 1.41 16.10 0.27
C LYS A 51 0.05 16.58 0.76
N SER A 52 -1.00 16.06 0.15
CA SER A 52 -2.35 16.58 0.36
C SER A 52 -3.11 15.88 1.48
N ASN A 53 -2.55 14.84 2.08
CA ASN A 53 -3.20 14.14 3.18
C ASN A 53 -2.16 13.41 4.05
N LYS A 54 -2.63 12.63 5.01
CA LYS A 54 -1.72 11.93 5.95
C LYS A 54 -1.25 10.57 5.45
N GLY A 55 -1.49 10.25 4.19
CA GLY A 55 -1.11 8.98 3.63
C GLY A 55 0.31 8.92 3.13
N TYR A 56 0.66 7.72 2.69
CA TYR A 56 1.97 7.40 2.11
C TYR A 56 1.74 6.57 0.87
N SER A 57 2.74 6.49 0.00
CA SER A 57 2.63 5.60 -1.15
C SER A 57 3.95 4.87 -1.38
N ARG A 58 3.85 3.68 -1.96
CA ARG A 58 4.98 2.92 -2.47
C ARG A 58 4.69 2.46 -3.88
N ARG A 59 5.73 2.40 -4.69
CA ARG A 59 5.61 1.98 -6.08
C ARG A 59 5.44 0.46 -6.15
N ILE A 60 4.40 0.01 -6.85
CA ILE A 60 4.20 -1.41 -7.17
C ILE A 60 4.91 -1.70 -8.49
N ASP A 61 4.59 -0.90 -9.50
CA ASP A 61 5.23 -0.95 -10.83
C ASP A 61 5.06 0.43 -11.48
N ASP A 62 5.35 0.53 -12.79
CA ASP A 62 5.27 1.81 -13.49
C ASP A 62 3.88 2.42 -13.52
N ALA A 63 2.84 1.59 -13.43
CA ALA A 63 1.45 2.04 -13.56
C ALA A 63 0.69 2.04 -12.25
N ASN A 64 1.20 1.41 -11.20
CA ASN A 64 0.42 1.19 -9.98
C ASN A 64 1.19 1.56 -8.73
N ARG A 65 0.49 2.16 -7.77
CA ARG A 65 1.04 2.51 -6.47
C ARG A 65 0.17 1.98 -5.35
N LEU A 66 0.81 1.63 -4.25
CA LEU A 66 0.14 1.23 -3.02
C LEU A 66 0.04 2.48 -2.13
N VAL A 67 -1.18 2.87 -1.80
CA VAL A 67 -1.45 4.03 -0.94
C VAL A 67 -1.95 3.52 0.40
N TYR A 68 -1.36 4.02 1.49
CA TYR A 68 -1.67 3.53 2.82
C TYR A 68 -1.51 4.62 3.87
N GLU A 69 -2.12 4.39 5.03
CA GLU A 69 -1.99 5.24 6.21
C GLU A 69 -1.54 4.39 7.38
N ILE A 70 -0.88 5.03 8.35
CA ILE A 70 -0.46 4.37 9.59
C ILE A 70 -1.13 5.13 10.74
N ASP A 71 -1.82 4.42 11.63
CA ASP A 71 -2.45 5.05 12.77
C ASP A 71 -1.51 5.10 13.98
N GLU A 72 -2.02 5.64 15.09
CA GLU A 72 -1.22 5.82 16.30
C GLU A 72 -0.77 4.51 16.91
N LEU A 73 -1.48 3.43 16.67
CA LEU A 73 -1.15 2.10 17.15
C LEU A 73 -0.29 1.33 16.16
N GLN A 74 0.18 1.99 15.10
CA GLN A 74 1.00 1.41 14.04
C GLN A 74 0.24 0.36 13.20
N ASN A 75 -1.08 0.47 13.15
CA ASN A 75 -1.88 -0.35 12.23
C ASN A 75 -1.83 0.28 10.85
N ILE A 76 -1.86 -0.57 9.84
CA ILE A 76 -1.67 -0.17 8.44
C ILE A 76 -3.01 -0.26 7.73
N LYS A 77 -3.47 0.86 7.18
CA LYS A 77 -4.73 0.92 6.45
C LYS A 77 -4.44 1.09 4.96
N ILE A 78 -4.87 0.14 4.17
CA ILE A 78 -4.65 0.17 2.71
C ILE A 78 -5.79 0.94 2.07
N ILE A 79 -5.45 2.06 1.44
CA ILE A 79 -6.40 2.97 0.82
C ILE A 79 -6.68 2.56 -0.63
N SER A 80 -5.62 2.23 -1.37
CA SER A 80 -5.73 1.80 -2.76
C SER A 80 -4.45 1.10 -3.17
N CYS A 81 -4.53 0.29 -4.23
CA CYS A 81 -3.36 -0.41 -4.75
C CYS A 81 -3.45 -0.63 -6.27
N LYS A 82 -4.20 0.21 -6.97
CA LYS A 82 -4.33 0.11 -8.42
C LYS A 82 -4.36 1.50 -9.01
N GLY A 83 -3.54 1.72 -10.04
CA GLY A 83 -3.44 3.01 -10.69
C GLY A 83 -2.47 3.94 -9.99
N HIS A 84 -2.31 5.13 -10.57
CA HIS A 84 -1.50 6.19 -10.00
C HIS A 84 -2.31 6.97 -8.97
N TYR A 85 -1.61 7.56 -8.03
CA TYR A 85 -2.21 8.51 -7.10
C TYR A 85 -1.62 9.89 -7.41
N ASP A 86 -2.48 10.81 -7.79
CA ASP A 86 -2.07 12.20 -8.03
C ASP A 86 -2.21 12.98 -6.73
N ASP A 87 -1.09 13.46 -6.24
CA ASP A 87 -1.04 14.14 -4.96
C ASP A 87 -1.02 15.67 -5.13
#